data_87344865e7abc2d858e58324d2db3dc2
#
_entry.id   87344865e7abc2d858e58324d2db3dc2
#
_cell.length_a   1.000
_cell.length_b   1.000
_cell.length_c   1.000
_cell.angle_alpha   90.00
_cell.angle_beta   90.00
_cell.angle_gamma   90.00
#
_symmetry.space_group_name_H-M   'P 1'
#
loop_
_entity.id
_entity.type
_entity.pdbx_description
1 polymer ?
#
loop_
_entity_poly.entity_id
_entity_poly.type
_entity_poly.pdbx_seq_one_letter_code
_entity_poly.pdbx_strand_id
1 'polypeptide(L)'
;IAQIMAYYRFPPSFTTTYTDAPHAGETIALNWTSMINYPYGYQVPALMREIGQRVGMDYSSPISSSANPNNVPNCLISMGYSCSSGLVNFEMASIRDALDERRPVCIDGRDAANTRDGHTWIADGYEYSRIGTEYYEERLVDNDEPGLIPHYEYVLTSSTVQTTNLVHYNWGWNGDFNGL
;
A
#
# COMPACT_ATOMS: atom_id res chain seq x y z
N ILE A 1 -6.11 8.55 1.50
CA ILE A 1 -7.54 8.27 1.82
C ILE A 1 -8.36 8.35 0.54
N ALA A 2 -8.36 9.48 -0.19
CA ALA A 2 -9.15 9.64 -1.42
C ALA A 2 -8.88 8.55 -2.48
N GLN A 3 -7.65 8.07 -2.61
CA GLN A 3 -7.28 6.97 -3.49
C GLN A 3 -7.97 5.65 -3.08
N ILE A 4 -8.03 5.34 -1.79
CA ILE A 4 -8.78 4.19 -1.28
C ILE A 4 -10.27 4.32 -1.62
N MET A 5 -10.84 5.51 -1.40
CA MET A 5 -12.24 5.78 -1.72
C MET A 5 -12.50 5.64 -3.23
N ALA A 6 -11.60 6.12 -4.08
CA ALA A 6 -11.69 5.99 -5.54
C ALA A 6 -11.60 4.53 -6.00
N TYR A 7 -10.73 3.74 -5.36
CA TYR A 7 -10.61 2.30 -5.64
C TYR A 7 -11.91 1.56 -5.39
N TYR A 8 -12.54 1.80 -4.23
CA TYR A 8 -13.81 1.16 -3.88
C TYR A 8 -15.04 1.85 -4.48
N ARG A 9 -14.88 3.04 -5.07
CA ARG A 9 -16.00 3.90 -5.54
C ARG A 9 -17.04 4.12 -4.45
N PHE A 10 -16.57 4.38 -3.24
CA PHE A 10 -17.40 4.52 -2.05
C PHE A 10 -16.84 5.66 -1.16
N PRO A 11 -17.69 6.40 -0.44
CA PRO A 11 -19.16 6.30 -0.33
C PRO A 11 -19.87 6.86 -1.57
N PRO A 12 -21.19 6.62 -1.74
CA PRO A 12 -21.97 7.22 -2.83
C PRO A 12 -22.26 8.70 -2.60
N SER A 13 -22.19 9.16 -1.35
CA SER A 13 -22.36 10.55 -0.96
C SER A 13 -21.74 10.77 0.42
N PHE A 14 -21.52 12.02 0.78
CA PHE A 14 -21.14 12.43 2.13
C PHE A 14 -21.80 13.76 2.48
N THR A 15 -22.02 14.00 3.77
CA THR A 15 -22.43 15.30 4.28
C THR A 15 -21.21 16.05 4.80
N THR A 16 -21.05 17.29 4.35
CA THR A 16 -19.92 18.12 4.73
C THR A 16 -19.99 18.53 6.20
N THR A 17 -18.86 18.50 6.88
CA THR A 17 -18.74 18.91 8.29
C THR A 17 -18.17 20.32 8.46
N TYR A 18 -17.63 20.91 7.40
CA TYR A 18 -17.18 22.30 7.43
C TYR A 18 -18.35 23.28 7.33
N THR A 19 -18.17 24.49 7.90
CA THR A 19 -19.24 25.48 8.08
C THR A 19 -18.99 26.81 7.36
N ASP A 20 -17.82 26.98 6.75
CA ASP A 20 -17.29 28.27 6.32
C ASP A 20 -17.06 28.40 4.78
N ALA A 21 -17.66 27.52 3.98
CA ALA A 21 -17.41 27.48 2.55
C ALA A 21 -18.69 27.13 1.75
N PRO A 22 -18.64 27.28 0.44
CA PRO A 22 -19.65 26.71 -0.44
C PRO A 22 -19.90 25.25 -0.09
N HIS A 23 -21.15 24.83 -0.08
CA HIS A 23 -21.60 23.48 0.26
C HIS A 23 -21.46 23.12 1.76
N ALA A 24 -21.34 24.09 2.68
CA ALA A 24 -21.33 23.86 4.12
C ALA A 24 -22.62 23.17 4.59
N GLY A 25 -22.50 22.04 5.28
CA GLY A 25 -23.64 21.26 5.78
C GLY A 25 -24.47 20.54 4.69
N GLU A 26 -24.05 20.60 3.44
CA GLU A 26 -24.74 19.94 2.33
C GLU A 26 -24.36 18.46 2.18
N THR A 27 -25.29 17.66 1.65
CA THR A 27 -25.00 16.32 1.22
C THR A 27 -24.60 16.33 -0.26
N ILE A 28 -23.38 15.91 -0.53
CA ILE A 28 -22.77 15.86 -1.86
C ILE A 28 -22.81 14.41 -2.37
N ALA A 29 -23.51 14.19 -3.49
CA ALA A 29 -23.47 12.91 -4.19
C ALA A 29 -22.17 12.80 -4.99
N LEU A 30 -21.55 11.62 -4.97
CA LEU A 30 -20.28 11.34 -5.64
C LEU A 30 -20.50 10.50 -6.90
N ASN A 31 -20.12 11.07 -8.03
CA ASN A 31 -20.03 10.33 -9.30
C ASN A 31 -18.57 9.87 -9.50
N TRP A 32 -18.23 8.72 -8.94
CA TRP A 32 -16.87 8.18 -8.98
C TRP A 32 -16.31 8.00 -10.38
N THR A 33 -17.13 7.60 -11.34
CA THR A 33 -16.70 7.47 -12.74
C THR A 33 -16.30 8.83 -13.31
N SER A 34 -17.09 9.86 -13.05
CA SER A 34 -16.77 11.22 -13.49
C SER A 34 -15.54 11.77 -12.77
N MET A 35 -15.45 11.57 -11.46
CA MET A 35 -14.32 12.05 -10.64
C MET A 35 -12.99 11.43 -11.02
N ILE A 36 -12.98 10.14 -11.40
CA ILE A 36 -11.77 9.43 -11.81
C ILE A 36 -11.33 9.85 -13.22
N ASN A 37 -12.28 9.97 -14.15
CA ASN A 37 -11.96 10.29 -15.53
C ASN A 37 -11.75 11.80 -15.78
N TYR A 38 -12.40 12.65 -14.97
CA TYR A 38 -12.38 14.10 -15.10
C TYR A 38 -12.32 14.75 -13.72
N PRO A 39 -11.14 14.80 -13.06
CA PRO A 39 -11.01 15.22 -11.66
C PRO A 39 -11.15 16.74 -11.44
N TYR A 40 -11.60 17.49 -12.43
CA TYR A 40 -11.73 18.96 -12.37
C TYR A 40 -13.09 19.44 -11.85
N GLY A 41 -14.02 18.53 -11.59
CA GLY A 41 -15.34 18.86 -11.04
C GLY A 41 -15.28 19.22 -9.55
N TYR A 42 -16.31 19.94 -9.05
CA TYR A 42 -16.38 20.40 -7.65
C TYR A 42 -16.39 19.26 -6.61
N GLN A 43 -16.78 18.06 -7.00
CA GLN A 43 -16.87 16.89 -6.10
C GLN A 43 -15.49 16.49 -5.55
N VAL A 44 -14.43 16.57 -6.36
CA VAL A 44 -13.07 16.23 -5.94
C VAL A 44 -12.57 17.18 -4.86
N PRO A 45 -12.51 18.51 -5.06
CA PRO A 45 -12.06 19.42 -4.02
C PRO A 45 -12.97 19.41 -2.79
N ALA A 46 -14.28 19.22 -2.95
CA ALA A 46 -15.19 19.08 -1.81
C ALA A 46 -14.88 17.84 -0.96
N LEU A 47 -14.66 16.69 -1.59
CA LEU A 47 -14.24 15.45 -0.91
C LEU A 47 -12.87 15.62 -0.25
N MET A 48 -11.90 16.20 -0.94
CA MET A 48 -10.56 16.42 -0.38
C MET A 48 -10.59 17.34 0.84
N ARG A 49 -11.41 18.39 0.79
CA ARG A 49 -11.63 19.28 1.93
C ARG A 49 -12.26 18.55 3.11
N GLU A 50 -13.30 17.76 2.86
CA GLU A 50 -13.96 16.97 3.90
C GLU A 50 -13.02 15.96 4.55
N ILE A 51 -12.22 15.26 3.76
CA ILE A 51 -11.17 14.37 4.27
C ILE A 51 -10.19 15.15 5.16
N GLY A 52 -9.70 16.29 4.67
CA GLY A 52 -8.81 17.16 5.44
C GLY A 52 -9.41 17.59 6.77
N GLN A 53 -10.68 17.98 6.80
CA GLN A 53 -11.39 18.33 8.02
C GLN A 53 -11.46 17.16 8.99
N ARG A 54 -11.81 15.94 8.49
CA ARG A 54 -11.97 14.74 9.32
C ARG A 54 -10.65 14.20 9.86
N VAL A 55 -9.53 14.37 9.16
CA VAL A 55 -8.21 13.98 9.67
C VAL A 55 -7.56 15.07 10.54
N GLY A 56 -8.18 16.24 10.63
CA GLY A 56 -7.59 17.40 11.33
C GLY A 56 -6.36 17.94 10.62
N MET A 57 -6.45 18.13 9.29
CA MET A 57 -5.36 18.65 8.50
C MET A 57 -5.02 20.08 8.90
N ASP A 58 -3.77 20.31 9.23
CA ASP A 58 -3.22 21.65 9.49
C ASP A 58 -2.72 22.25 8.17
N TYR A 59 -3.37 23.35 7.77
CA TYR A 59 -3.03 24.14 6.59
C TYR A 59 -2.34 25.46 6.94
N SER A 60 -1.86 25.62 8.16
CA SER A 60 -1.28 26.89 8.63
C SER A 60 0.06 27.24 7.97
N SER A 61 0.78 26.24 7.47
CA SER A 61 2.03 26.45 6.74
C SER A 61 1.76 26.73 5.25
N PRO A 62 2.41 27.75 4.66
CA PRO A 62 2.25 28.06 3.24
C PRO A 62 2.94 27.06 2.30
N ILE A 63 3.83 26.21 2.82
CA ILE A 63 4.66 25.28 2.04
C ILE A 63 4.35 23.81 2.31
N SER A 64 3.61 23.49 3.36
CA SER A 64 3.26 22.12 3.73
C SER A 64 1.97 22.07 4.51
N SER A 65 1.28 20.96 4.43
CA SER A 65 0.14 20.64 5.28
C SER A 65 0.40 19.28 5.96
N SER A 66 -0.12 19.11 7.16
CA SER A 66 0.09 17.88 7.94
C SER A 66 -1.16 17.43 8.66
N ALA A 67 -1.26 16.14 8.90
CA ALA A 67 -2.27 15.56 9.76
C ALA A 67 -1.68 14.40 10.58
N ASN A 68 -2.32 14.07 11.69
CA ASN A 68 -1.95 12.88 12.44
C ASN A 68 -2.48 11.63 11.69
N PRO A 69 -1.61 10.72 11.22
CA PRO A 69 -2.04 9.52 10.49
C PRO A 69 -2.94 8.59 11.32
N ASN A 70 -2.91 8.66 12.65
CA ASN A 70 -3.84 7.94 13.51
C ASN A 70 -5.31 8.37 13.35
N ASN A 71 -5.56 9.51 12.70
CA ASN A 71 -6.93 9.95 12.39
C ASN A 71 -7.50 9.29 11.13
N VAL A 72 -6.68 8.61 10.33
CA VAL A 72 -7.09 7.98 9.06
C VAL A 72 -8.18 6.92 9.27
N PRO A 73 -8.05 5.97 10.22
CA PRO A 73 -9.11 4.99 10.47
C PRO A 73 -10.44 5.63 10.87
N ASN A 74 -10.42 6.62 11.75
CA ASN A 74 -11.63 7.32 12.18
C ASN A 74 -12.28 8.10 11.03
N CYS A 75 -11.48 8.71 10.15
CA CYS A 75 -11.99 9.35 8.95
C CYS A 75 -12.72 8.33 8.05
N LEU A 76 -12.09 7.19 7.76
CA LEU A 76 -12.69 6.14 6.95
C LEU A 76 -13.97 5.58 7.58
N ILE A 77 -13.97 5.29 8.88
CA ILE A 77 -15.16 4.81 9.62
C ILE A 77 -16.30 5.84 9.52
N SER A 78 -16.00 7.12 9.70
CA SER A 78 -17.00 8.18 9.60
C SER A 78 -17.58 8.37 8.20
N MET A 79 -16.89 7.83 7.19
CA MET A 79 -17.32 7.79 5.78
C MET A 79 -17.96 6.44 5.40
N GLY A 80 -18.22 5.57 6.38
CA GLY A 80 -18.95 4.32 6.20
C GLY A 80 -18.09 3.10 5.89
N TYR A 81 -16.75 3.20 6.04
CA TYR A 81 -15.86 2.05 5.92
C TYR A 81 -15.77 1.26 7.22
N SER A 82 -15.44 -0.02 7.10
CA SER A 82 -15.04 -0.85 8.23
C SER A 82 -13.52 -0.90 8.31
N CYS A 83 -12.97 -0.40 9.40
CA CYS A 83 -11.53 -0.45 9.69
C CYS A 83 -11.31 -1.21 10.99
N SER A 84 -10.33 -2.09 11.03
CA SER A 84 -10.12 -2.97 12.18
C SER A 84 -9.46 -2.26 13.37
N SER A 85 -8.48 -1.40 13.16
CA SER A 85 -7.75 -0.72 14.24
C SER A 85 -6.91 0.42 13.68
N GLY A 86 -6.21 1.14 14.55
CA GLY A 86 -5.26 2.18 14.18
C GLY A 86 -4.03 1.65 13.40
N LEU A 87 -3.01 2.46 13.34
CA LEU A 87 -1.75 2.08 12.72
C LEU A 87 -1.12 0.89 13.45
N VAL A 88 -0.61 -0.05 12.68
CA VAL A 88 0.16 -1.20 13.15
C VAL A 88 1.57 -1.15 12.55
N ASN A 89 2.50 -1.89 13.13
CA ASN A 89 3.85 -1.97 12.59
C ASN A 89 3.83 -2.52 11.17
N PHE A 90 4.78 -2.03 10.36
CA PHE A 90 4.98 -2.52 9.00
C PHE A 90 5.37 -4.00 9.04
N GLU A 91 4.59 -4.84 8.38
CA GLU A 91 4.84 -6.26 8.23
C GLU A 91 4.50 -6.70 6.81
N MET A 92 5.51 -7.19 6.10
CA MET A 92 5.38 -7.54 4.68
C MET A 92 4.36 -8.64 4.42
N ALA A 93 4.24 -9.61 5.33
CA ALA A 93 3.25 -10.69 5.20
C ALA A 93 1.82 -10.12 5.25
N SER A 94 1.54 -9.25 6.21
CA SER A 94 0.22 -8.62 6.37
C SER A 94 -0.14 -7.71 5.17
N ILE A 95 0.86 -7.05 4.58
CA ILE A 95 0.65 -6.25 3.36
C ILE A 95 0.27 -7.15 2.20
N ARG A 96 1.01 -8.25 1.97
CA ARG A 96 0.70 -9.21 0.90
C ARG A 96 -0.70 -9.81 1.06
N ASP A 97 -1.03 -10.29 2.26
CA ASP A 97 -2.35 -10.86 2.56
C ASP A 97 -3.47 -9.87 2.25
N ALA A 98 -3.28 -8.58 2.60
CA ALA A 98 -4.25 -7.54 2.27
C ALA A 98 -4.37 -7.31 0.75
N LEU A 99 -3.24 -7.26 0.03
CA LEU A 99 -3.22 -7.04 -1.41
C LEU A 99 -3.77 -8.25 -2.19
N ASP A 100 -3.54 -9.47 -1.73
CA ASP A 100 -4.12 -10.69 -2.30
C ASP A 100 -5.66 -10.69 -2.18
N GLU A 101 -6.18 -10.12 -1.10
CA GLU A 101 -7.60 -9.87 -0.91
C GLU A 101 -8.11 -8.61 -1.64
N ARG A 102 -7.27 -8.00 -2.50
CA ARG A 102 -7.60 -6.76 -3.23
C ARG A 102 -7.93 -5.58 -2.31
N ARG A 103 -7.25 -5.50 -1.18
CA ARG A 103 -7.37 -4.38 -0.24
C ARG A 103 -6.10 -3.52 -0.29
N PRO A 104 -6.15 -2.31 -0.87
CA PRO A 104 -5.04 -1.38 -0.83
C PRO A 104 -4.69 -1.02 0.62
N VAL A 105 -3.39 -0.91 0.91
CA VAL A 105 -2.89 -0.67 2.26
C VAL A 105 -2.40 0.77 2.39
N CYS A 106 -2.90 1.47 3.40
CA CYS A 106 -2.40 2.80 3.76
C CYS A 106 -1.13 2.65 4.60
N ILE A 107 -0.04 3.24 4.14
CA ILE A 107 1.26 3.21 4.81
C ILE A 107 1.63 4.63 5.23
N ASP A 108 2.11 4.77 6.47
CA ASP A 108 2.73 5.98 6.98
C ASP A 108 4.21 5.73 7.21
N GLY A 109 5.05 6.63 6.73
CA GLY A 109 6.49 6.56 6.91
C GLY A 109 7.08 7.92 7.24
N ARG A 110 8.21 7.90 7.96
CA ARG A 110 8.91 9.09 8.40
C ARG A 110 10.39 8.95 8.14
N ASP A 111 11.03 10.07 7.90
CA ASP A 111 12.49 10.11 7.86
C ASP A 111 13.05 9.75 9.25
N ALA A 112 13.96 8.78 9.28
CA ALA A 112 14.63 8.38 10.52
C ALA A 112 15.52 9.49 11.11
N ALA A 113 16.06 10.38 10.28
CA ALA A 113 16.89 11.50 10.69
C ALA A 113 16.06 12.74 11.09
N ASN A 114 14.86 12.86 10.52
CA ASN A 114 13.94 13.96 10.80
C ASN A 114 12.50 13.46 10.94
N THR A 115 12.13 13.05 12.15
CA THR A 115 10.80 12.47 12.42
C THR A 115 9.63 13.45 12.23
N ARG A 116 9.88 14.71 11.90
CA ARG A 116 8.85 15.69 11.54
C ARG A 116 8.45 15.56 10.07
N ASP A 117 9.36 15.05 9.23
CA ASP A 117 9.11 14.84 7.81
C ASP A 117 8.55 13.43 7.62
N GLY A 118 7.29 13.36 7.31
CA GLY A 118 6.57 12.12 7.08
C GLY A 118 5.64 12.24 5.88
N HIS A 119 5.27 11.10 5.34
CA HIS A 119 4.29 10.99 4.27
C HIS A 119 3.41 9.77 4.47
N THR A 120 2.19 9.86 3.99
CA THR A 120 1.23 8.75 4.00
C THR A 120 0.85 8.44 2.56
N TRP A 121 1.04 7.20 2.14
CA TRP A 121 0.80 6.75 0.77
C TRP A 121 0.06 5.41 0.74
N ILE A 122 -0.15 4.88 -0.46
CA ILE A 122 -0.86 3.62 -0.66
C ILE A 122 0.10 2.58 -1.23
N ALA A 123 0.08 1.38 -0.65
CA ALA A 123 0.57 0.18 -1.29
C ALA A 123 -0.61 -0.50 -2.02
N ASP A 124 -0.46 -0.71 -3.31
CA ASP A 124 -1.51 -1.25 -4.19
C ASP A 124 -1.05 -2.44 -5.05
N GLY A 125 0.19 -2.88 -4.84
CA GLY A 125 0.75 -4.06 -5.49
C GLY A 125 2.02 -4.54 -4.80
N TYR A 126 2.46 -5.74 -5.16
CA TYR A 126 3.74 -6.28 -4.72
C TYR A 126 4.32 -7.25 -5.75
N GLU A 127 5.63 -7.43 -5.68
CA GLU A 127 6.35 -8.51 -6.35
C GLU A 127 7.04 -9.39 -5.30
N TYR A 128 6.86 -10.69 -5.43
CA TYR A 128 7.52 -11.68 -4.59
C TYR A 128 8.22 -12.70 -5.48
N SER A 129 9.50 -12.85 -5.28
CA SER A 129 10.26 -13.91 -5.95
C SER A 129 11.08 -14.72 -4.96
N ARG A 130 11.21 -16.00 -5.26
CA ARG A 130 12.02 -16.94 -4.50
C ARG A 130 12.86 -17.76 -5.47
N ILE A 131 14.15 -17.59 -5.41
CA ILE A 131 15.13 -18.30 -6.25
C ILE A 131 15.86 -19.30 -5.36
N GLY A 132 15.72 -20.58 -5.68
CA GLY A 132 16.48 -21.65 -5.07
C GLY A 132 17.65 -22.01 -5.99
N THR A 133 18.86 -22.11 -5.46
CA THR A 133 20.05 -22.61 -6.15
C THR A 133 20.54 -23.83 -5.40
N GLU A 134 20.69 -24.94 -6.11
CA GLU A 134 21.21 -26.19 -5.61
C GLU A 134 22.55 -26.47 -6.24
N TYR A 135 23.51 -26.89 -5.44
CA TYR A 135 24.88 -27.23 -5.86
C TYR A 135 25.08 -28.71 -5.69
N TYR A 136 25.59 -29.33 -6.75
CA TYR A 136 25.87 -30.76 -6.80
C TYR A 136 27.34 -31.01 -7.09
N GLU A 137 27.90 -32.05 -6.50
CA GLU A 137 29.20 -32.59 -6.86
C GLU A 137 29.02 -33.92 -7.58
N GLU A 138 29.80 -34.13 -8.62
CA GLU A 138 29.96 -35.46 -9.22
C GLU A 138 30.78 -36.34 -8.29
N ARG A 139 30.23 -37.46 -7.92
CA ARG A 139 30.89 -38.47 -7.11
C ARG A 139 30.99 -39.78 -7.90
N LEU A 140 32.19 -40.31 -8.06
CA LEU A 140 32.40 -41.65 -8.60
C LEU A 140 31.87 -42.69 -7.58
N VAL A 141 30.92 -43.49 -7.99
CA VAL A 141 30.50 -44.66 -7.25
C VAL A 141 31.21 -45.88 -7.87
N ASP A 142 32.23 -46.34 -7.15
CA ASP A 142 32.93 -47.55 -7.50
C ASP A 142 32.32 -48.66 -6.63
N ASN A 143 31.61 -49.58 -7.28
CA ASN A 143 31.05 -50.71 -6.60
C ASN A 143 32.07 -51.83 -6.65
N ASP A 144 32.59 -52.25 -5.51
CA ASP A 144 33.54 -53.37 -5.35
C ASP A 144 32.98 -54.73 -5.80
N GLU A 145 31.81 -54.76 -6.46
CA GLU A 145 31.22 -55.97 -6.98
C GLU A 145 31.71 -56.31 -8.42
N PRO A 146 32.17 -57.56 -8.64
CA PRO A 146 32.66 -57.91 -9.96
C PRO A 146 31.56 -57.84 -11.05
N GLY A 147 31.80 -57.02 -12.05
CA GLY A 147 30.89 -56.84 -13.22
C GLY A 147 30.03 -55.57 -13.20
N LEU A 148 30.04 -54.76 -12.15
CA LEU A 148 29.48 -53.44 -12.16
C LEU A 148 30.44 -52.41 -12.72
N ILE A 149 29.94 -51.56 -13.58
CA ILE A 149 30.74 -50.45 -14.18
C ILE A 149 30.67 -49.26 -13.24
N PRO A 150 31.80 -48.66 -12.86
CA PRO A 150 31.81 -47.38 -12.14
C PRO A 150 30.97 -46.33 -12.87
N HIS A 151 30.16 -45.62 -12.12
CA HIS A 151 29.33 -44.53 -12.64
C HIS A 151 29.38 -43.29 -11.76
N TYR A 152 29.04 -42.16 -12.32
CA TYR A 152 28.96 -40.89 -11.55
C TYR A 152 27.55 -40.65 -11.09
N GLU A 153 27.44 -40.19 -9.85
CA GLU A 153 26.22 -39.69 -9.23
C GLU A 153 26.39 -38.22 -8.88
N TYR A 154 25.30 -37.45 -9.04
CA TYR A 154 25.26 -36.08 -8.57
C TYR A 154 24.76 -36.06 -7.14
N VAL A 155 25.61 -35.62 -6.22
CA VAL A 155 25.27 -35.53 -4.78
C VAL A 155 25.06 -34.07 -4.42
N LEU A 156 23.87 -33.77 -3.90
CA LEU A 156 23.56 -32.42 -3.42
C LEU A 156 24.50 -32.06 -2.25
N THR A 157 25.29 -31.02 -2.43
CA THR A 157 26.27 -30.54 -1.45
C THR A 157 25.78 -29.34 -0.66
N SER A 158 25.05 -28.46 -1.30
CA SER A 158 24.46 -27.29 -0.63
C SER A 158 23.24 -26.77 -1.40
N SER A 159 22.39 -26.01 -0.71
CA SER A 159 21.33 -25.23 -1.32
C SER A 159 21.26 -23.85 -0.71
N THR A 160 20.92 -22.86 -1.53
CA THR A 160 20.67 -21.50 -1.10
C THR A 160 19.31 -21.02 -1.58
N VAL A 161 18.66 -20.17 -0.81
CA VAL A 161 17.38 -19.54 -1.19
C VAL A 161 17.53 -18.03 -1.06
N GLN A 162 17.28 -17.34 -2.15
CA GLN A 162 17.19 -15.89 -2.18
C GLN A 162 15.71 -15.50 -2.32
N THR A 163 15.26 -14.60 -1.47
CA THR A 163 13.89 -14.08 -1.50
C THR A 163 13.93 -12.58 -1.74
N THR A 164 13.14 -12.11 -2.70
CA THR A 164 12.94 -10.69 -2.98
C THR A 164 11.48 -10.33 -2.71
N ASN A 165 11.27 -9.25 -1.98
CA ASN A 165 9.96 -8.67 -1.72
C ASN A 165 10.01 -7.19 -2.11
N LEU A 166 9.23 -6.81 -3.09
CA LEU A 166 9.05 -5.43 -3.51
C LEU A 166 7.59 -5.04 -3.32
N VAL A 167 7.33 -3.80 -2.95
CA VAL A 167 5.98 -3.26 -2.80
C VAL A 167 5.81 -2.11 -3.78
N HIS A 168 4.74 -2.17 -4.54
CA HIS A 168 4.37 -1.07 -5.41
C HIS A 168 3.69 0.02 -4.58
N TYR A 169 4.22 1.23 -4.67
CA TYR A 169 3.73 2.40 -3.97
C TYR A 169 3.09 3.41 -4.91
N ASN A 170 1.94 3.93 -4.50
CA ASN A 170 1.29 5.07 -5.09
C ASN A 170 1.39 6.25 -4.12
N TRP A 171 2.29 7.17 -4.41
CA TRP A 171 2.60 8.30 -3.56
C TRP A 171 1.52 9.39 -3.53
N GLY A 172 0.58 9.38 -4.48
CA GLY A 172 -0.44 10.41 -4.60
C GLY A 172 0.03 11.68 -5.30
N TRP A 173 1.19 11.65 -5.95
CA TRP A 173 1.83 12.78 -6.64
C TRP A 173 1.60 12.71 -8.15
N ASN A 174 0.33 12.57 -8.56
CA ASN A 174 -0.08 12.51 -9.97
C ASN A 174 0.63 11.42 -10.80
N GLY A 175 1.07 10.36 -10.15
CA GLY A 175 1.79 9.26 -10.78
C GLY A 175 3.32 9.36 -10.70
N ASP A 176 3.85 10.51 -10.27
CA ASP A 176 5.29 10.68 -10.11
C ASP A 176 5.82 9.76 -9.01
N PHE A 177 6.94 9.11 -9.28
CA PHE A 177 7.64 8.16 -8.41
C PHE A 177 6.84 6.91 -8.01
N ASN A 178 5.68 6.65 -8.62
CA ASN A 178 4.99 5.39 -8.42
C ASN A 178 5.84 4.24 -8.98
N GLY A 179 5.87 3.11 -8.26
CA GLY A 179 6.61 1.94 -8.72
C GLY A 179 6.94 0.96 -7.59
N LEU A 180 7.72 -0.06 -7.95
CA LEU A 180 8.27 -1.11 -7.08
C LEU A 180 9.61 -0.69 -6.49
#